data_9287a781cb8bb735d7c5089a9a115879
#
_entry.id   9287a781cb8bb735d7c5089a9a115879
#
_cell.length_a   1.000
_cell.length_b   1.000
_cell.length_c   1.000
_cell.angle_alpha   90.00
_cell.angle_beta   90.00
_cell.angle_gamma   90.00
#
_symmetry.space_group_name_H-M   'P 1'
#
loop_
_entity.id
_entity.type
_entity.pdbx_description
1 polymer ?
#
loop_
_entity_poly.entity_id
_entity_poly.type
_entity_poly.pdbx_seq_one_letter_code
_entity_poly.pdbx_strand_id
1 'polypeptide(L)'
;SELLGVSEENIRPQVDNLIMDRKLVAKGEAVFASSYYYAELNCANMLRNLNIPMVEAENLPSQDAAIRKRLERMAENLSMELDELQLKAVEESIKNGLFILSGGPGTGKTTTINMIIRFFESEGMDIFLAAPTGRAAKRMTEATGFEAKTIHRLLELNSALSEDDTRKANFERNQENPLEADVVIIDEM
;
A
#
# COMPACT_ATOMS: atom_id res chain seq x y z
N SER A 1 -19.57 -27.03 10.43
CA SER A 1 -20.60 -27.90 11.04
C SER A 1 -20.76 -27.64 12.54
N GLU A 2 -19.68 -27.60 13.32
CA GLU A 2 -19.74 -27.41 14.78
C GLU A 2 -20.41 -26.09 15.19
N LEU A 3 -20.07 -24.98 14.56
CA LEU A 3 -20.62 -23.65 14.86
C LEU A 3 -22.12 -23.51 14.54
N LEU A 4 -22.63 -24.27 13.56
CA LEU A 4 -24.03 -24.19 13.12
C LEU A 4 -24.89 -25.32 13.71
N GLY A 5 -24.31 -26.28 14.40
CA GLY A 5 -25.04 -27.45 14.90
C GLY A 5 -25.70 -28.32 13.82
N VAL A 6 -25.20 -28.23 12.57
CA VAL A 6 -25.75 -28.92 11.40
C VAL A 6 -24.72 -29.90 10.85
N SER A 7 -25.16 -31.08 10.38
CA SER A 7 -24.26 -32.07 9.79
C SER A 7 -23.62 -31.56 8.49
N GLU A 8 -22.40 -31.97 8.21
CA GLU A 8 -21.67 -31.60 7.00
C GLU A 8 -22.40 -32.01 5.72
N GLU A 9 -23.08 -33.17 5.75
CA GLU A 9 -23.87 -33.66 4.62
C GLU A 9 -24.99 -32.70 4.21
N ASN A 10 -25.56 -31.95 5.15
CA ASN A 10 -26.60 -30.95 4.88
C ASN A 10 -26.02 -29.59 4.44
N ILE A 11 -24.80 -29.28 4.82
CA ILE A 11 -24.15 -28.01 4.45
C ILE A 11 -23.56 -28.08 3.03
N ARG A 12 -22.94 -29.19 2.66
CA ARG A 12 -22.22 -29.36 1.39
C ARG A 12 -23.07 -29.01 0.15
N PRO A 13 -24.32 -29.51 0.00
CA PRO A 13 -25.17 -29.15 -1.14
C PRO A 13 -25.52 -27.65 -1.18
N GLN A 14 -25.64 -26.99 -0.03
CA GLN A 14 -25.90 -25.56 0.03
C GLN A 14 -24.69 -24.74 -0.41
N VAL A 15 -23.48 -25.16 -0.05
CA VAL A 15 -22.24 -24.56 -0.52
C VAL A 15 -22.11 -24.71 -2.04
N ASP A 16 -22.40 -25.91 -2.56
CA ASP A 16 -22.36 -26.18 -4.01
C ASP A 16 -23.35 -25.29 -4.79
N ASN A 17 -24.56 -25.12 -4.27
CA ASN A 17 -25.56 -24.20 -4.84
C ASN A 17 -25.08 -22.75 -4.83
N LEU A 18 -24.46 -22.28 -3.74
CA LEU A 18 -23.91 -20.92 -3.65
C LEU A 18 -22.70 -20.72 -4.58
N ILE A 19 -21.95 -21.77 -4.87
CA ILE A 19 -20.86 -21.73 -5.88
C ILE A 19 -21.47 -21.64 -7.29
N MET A 20 -22.52 -22.41 -7.58
CA MET A 20 -23.25 -22.33 -8.87
C MET A 20 -23.87 -20.95 -9.07
N ASP A 21 -24.42 -20.35 -8.02
CA ASP A 21 -24.97 -18.99 -8.02
C ASP A 21 -23.89 -17.90 -8.08
N ARG A 22 -22.60 -18.25 -8.13
CA ARG A 22 -21.45 -17.35 -8.10
C ARG A 22 -21.36 -16.45 -6.86
N LYS A 23 -22.00 -16.84 -5.76
CA LYS A 23 -21.90 -16.15 -4.46
C LYS A 23 -20.66 -16.57 -3.68
N LEU A 24 -20.18 -17.79 -3.94
CA LEU A 24 -18.95 -18.34 -3.37
C LEU A 24 -17.99 -18.75 -4.49
N VAL A 25 -16.68 -18.73 -4.17
CA VAL A 25 -15.60 -19.25 -5.01
C VAL A 25 -14.86 -20.32 -4.22
N ALA A 26 -14.77 -21.53 -4.78
CA ALA A 26 -13.95 -22.60 -4.21
C ALA A 26 -12.56 -22.60 -4.86
N LYS A 27 -11.51 -22.69 -4.04
CA LYS A 27 -10.12 -22.83 -4.49
C LYS A 27 -9.38 -23.83 -3.61
N GLY A 28 -9.08 -24.99 -4.14
CA GLY A 28 -8.59 -26.12 -3.33
C GLY A 28 -9.60 -26.51 -2.27
N GLU A 29 -9.19 -26.52 -1.02
CA GLU A 29 -10.05 -26.82 0.14
C GLU A 29 -10.73 -25.58 0.76
N ALA A 30 -10.40 -24.38 0.27
CA ALA A 30 -10.91 -23.14 0.81
C ALA A 30 -12.10 -22.62 0.00
N VAL A 31 -13.07 -22.00 0.69
CA VAL A 31 -14.26 -21.37 0.11
C VAL A 31 -14.32 -19.91 0.56
N PHE A 32 -14.50 -19.03 -0.41
CA PHE A 32 -14.49 -17.57 -0.22
C PHE A 32 -15.82 -16.97 -0.68
N ALA A 33 -16.25 -15.88 -0.06
CA ALA A 33 -17.29 -15.04 -0.65
C ALA A 33 -16.76 -14.39 -1.93
N SER A 34 -17.49 -14.48 -3.03
CA SER A 34 -17.04 -14.02 -4.36
C SER A 34 -16.59 -12.57 -4.36
N SER A 35 -17.31 -11.68 -3.65
CA SER A 35 -16.96 -10.26 -3.55
C SER A 35 -15.54 -10.04 -2.99
N TYR A 36 -15.18 -10.74 -1.91
CA TYR A 36 -13.85 -10.62 -1.31
C TYR A 36 -12.78 -11.29 -2.16
N TYR A 37 -13.07 -12.48 -2.72
CA TYR A 37 -12.13 -13.18 -3.58
C TYR A 37 -11.69 -12.34 -4.79
N TYR A 38 -12.67 -11.77 -5.50
CA TYR A 38 -12.36 -10.94 -6.67
C TYR A 38 -11.78 -9.58 -6.30
N ALA A 39 -12.15 -8.98 -5.15
CA ALA A 39 -11.53 -7.76 -4.67
C ALA A 39 -10.04 -7.99 -4.38
N GLU A 40 -9.69 -9.06 -3.66
CA GLU A 40 -8.29 -9.42 -3.37
C GLU A 40 -7.51 -9.71 -4.66
N LEU A 41 -8.08 -10.51 -5.58
CA LEU A 41 -7.45 -10.82 -6.86
C LEU A 41 -7.19 -9.57 -7.69
N ASN A 42 -8.15 -8.65 -7.76
CA ASN A 42 -8.00 -7.39 -8.48
C ASN A 42 -6.94 -6.50 -7.84
N CYS A 43 -6.94 -6.36 -6.51
CA CYS A 43 -5.88 -5.62 -5.79
C CYS A 43 -4.49 -6.21 -6.07
N ALA A 44 -4.34 -7.53 -6.01
CA ALA A 44 -3.07 -8.19 -6.28
C ALA A 44 -2.59 -7.93 -7.73
N ASN A 45 -3.49 -7.97 -8.70
CA ASN A 45 -3.17 -7.66 -10.09
C ASN A 45 -2.77 -6.19 -10.28
N MET A 46 -3.50 -5.26 -9.65
CA MET A 46 -3.19 -3.83 -9.71
C MET A 46 -1.82 -3.54 -9.09
N LEU A 47 -1.53 -4.09 -7.90
CA LEU A 47 -0.23 -3.95 -7.25
C LEU A 47 0.90 -4.54 -8.11
N ARG A 48 0.68 -5.69 -8.74
CA ARG A 48 1.66 -6.29 -9.64
C ARG A 48 1.95 -5.40 -10.85
N ASN A 49 0.94 -4.71 -11.37
CA ASN A 49 1.09 -3.79 -12.49
C ASN A 49 1.81 -2.50 -12.09
N LEU A 50 1.73 -2.08 -10.83
CA LEU A 50 2.50 -0.95 -10.29
C LEU A 50 3.98 -1.29 -10.08
N ASN A 51 4.31 -2.57 -9.87
CA ASN A 51 5.69 -2.99 -9.62
C ASN A 51 6.51 -3.05 -10.92
N ILE A 52 6.71 -1.89 -11.51
CA ILE A 52 7.58 -1.70 -12.67
C ILE A 52 8.96 -1.32 -12.14
N PRO A 53 10.05 -2.03 -12.56
CA PRO A 53 11.39 -1.63 -12.18
C PRO A 53 11.69 -0.21 -12.65
N MET A 54 12.10 0.66 -11.73
CA MET A 54 12.48 2.06 -12.02
C MET A 54 13.88 2.17 -12.62
N VAL A 55 14.63 1.09 -12.57
CA VAL A 55 16.03 1.00 -13.02
C VAL A 55 16.17 -0.14 -14.02
N GLU A 56 16.79 0.12 -15.17
CA GLU A 56 17.07 -0.90 -16.17
C GLU A 56 18.13 -1.89 -15.65
N ALA A 57 17.90 -3.18 -15.86
CA ALA A 57 18.73 -4.26 -15.31
C ALA A 57 20.22 -4.20 -15.72
N GLU A 58 20.51 -3.61 -16.89
CA GLU A 58 21.87 -3.50 -17.40
C GLU A 58 22.74 -2.47 -16.63
N ASN A 59 22.11 -1.51 -15.96
CA ASN A 59 22.76 -0.41 -15.26
C ASN A 59 22.81 -0.58 -13.72
N LEU A 60 22.20 -1.65 -13.19
CA LEU A 60 22.04 -1.89 -11.76
C LEU A 60 23.31 -1.71 -10.91
N PRO A 61 24.48 -2.33 -11.22
CA PRO A 61 25.61 -2.28 -10.31
C PRO A 61 26.27 -0.89 -10.18
N SER A 62 26.25 -0.10 -11.25
CA SER A 62 26.82 1.27 -11.22
C SER A 62 25.86 2.26 -10.58
N GLN A 63 24.57 2.07 -10.77
CA GLN A 63 23.53 2.90 -10.16
C GLN A 63 23.37 2.60 -8.68
N ASP A 64 23.47 1.33 -8.26
CA ASP A 64 23.41 0.94 -6.84
C ASP A 64 24.50 1.64 -6.02
N ALA A 65 25.73 1.63 -6.50
CA ALA A 65 26.83 2.32 -5.83
C ALA A 65 26.64 3.84 -5.78
N ALA A 66 26.07 4.43 -6.83
CA ALA A 66 25.81 5.86 -6.89
C ALA A 66 24.64 6.26 -5.94
N ILE A 67 23.54 5.49 -5.93
CA ILE A 67 22.42 5.68 -5.01
C ILE A 67 22.92 5.58 -3.58
N ARG A 68 23.64 4.51 -3.23
CA ARG A 68 24.15 4.29 -1.90
C ARG A 68 25.01 5.44 -1.41
N LYS A 69 26.00 5.85 -2.20
CA LYS A 69 26.87 6.97 -1.87
C LYS A 69 26.10 8.29 -1.66
N ARG A 70 25.04 8.48 -2.42
CA ARG A 70 24.16 9.64 -2.27
C ARG A 70 23.37 9.57 -0.97
N LEU A 71 22.79 8.40 -0.64
CA LEU A 71 22.05 8.19 0.61
C LEU A 71 22.94 8.39 1.84
N GLU A 72 24.16 7.88 1.84
CA GLU A 72 25.14 8.07 2.92
C GLU A 72 25.45 9.56 3.14
N ARG A 73 25.69 10.32 2.09
CA ARG A 73 25.90 11.78 2.17
C ARG A 73 24.65 12.52 2.67
N MET A 74 23.47 12.11 2.26
CA MET A 74 22.22 12.70 2.73
C MET A 74 22.00 12.40 4.21
N ALA A 75 22.25 11.17 4.66
CA ALA A 75 22.16 10.79 6.07
C ALA A 75 23.13 11.62 6.93
N GLU A 76 24.39 11.80 6.50
CA GLU A 76 25.37 12.65 7.16
C GLU A 76 24.87 14.11 7.27
N ASN A 77 24.39 14.69 6.17
CA ASN A 77 23.91 16.08 6.13
C ASN A 77 22.68 16.31 7.01
N LEU A 78 21.82 15.32 7.14
CA LEU A 78 20.60 15.36 7.97
C LEU A 78 20.86 14.92 9.41
N SER A 79 22.09 14.52 9.75
CA SER A 79 22.45 13.92 11.04
C SER A 79 21.55 12.73 11.40
N MET A 80 21.21 11.92 10.39
CA MET A 80 20.44 10.71 10.54
C MET A 80 21.34 9.49 10.58
N GLU A 81 21.22 8.70 11.64
CA GLU A 81 21.90 7.41 11.74
C GLU A 81 20.97 6.32 11.15
N LEU A 82 21.40 5.70 10.06
CA LEU A 82 20.72 4.59 9.41
C LEU A 82 21.58 3.33 9.53
N ASP A 83 20.97 2.24 9.95
CA ASP A 83 21.62 0.94 9.88
C ASP A 83 21.61 0.37 8.45
N GLU A 84 22.34 -0.73 8.25
CA GLU A 84 22.51 -1.35 6.93
C GLU A 84 21.19 -1.84 6.33
N LEU A 85 20.24 -2.31 7.15
CA LEU A 85 18.92 -2.77 6.69
C LEU A 85 18.03 -1.58 6.32
N GLN A 86 18.12 -0.49 7.05
CA GLN A 86 17.40 0.74 6.75
C GLN A 86 17.90 1.38 5.46
N LEU A 87 19.23 1.45 5.26
CA LEU A 87 19.81 1.93 4.00
C LEU A 87 19.35 1.06 2.83
N LYS A 88 19.42 -0.26 2.97
CA LYS A 88 18.93 -1.19 1.96
C LYS A 88 17.44 -1.01 1.67
N ALA A 89 16.62 -0.77 2.69
CA ALA A 89 15.18 -0.52 2.50
C ALA A 89 14.94 0.76 1.68
N VAL A 90 15.71 1.83 1.93
CA VAL A 90 15.63 3.06 1.12
C VAL A 90 16.08 2.79 -0.32
N GLU A 91 17.19 2.07 -0.54
CA GLU A 91 17.65 1.69 -1.87
C GLU A 91 16.60 0.90 -2.66
N GLU A 92 15.97 -0.10 -2.02
CA GLU A 92 14.93 -0.91 -2.66
C GLU A 92 13.66 -0.10 -2.97
N SER A 93 13.30 0.87 -2.12
CA SER A 93 12.15 1.75 -2.40
C SER A 93 12.37 2.66 -3.61
N ILE A 94 13.61 3.00 -3.92
CA ILE A 94 13.97 3.82 -5.09
C ILE A 94 13.95 3.00 -6.39
N LYS A 95 14.28 1.72 -6.31
CA LYS A 95 14.43 0.85 -7.50
C LYS A 95 13.12 0.24 -7.98
N ASN A 96 12.14 0.14 -7.11
CA ASN A 96 10.91 -0.60 -7.37
C ASN A 96 9.69 0.31 -7.40
N GLY A 97 8.79 0.10 -8.35
CA GLY A 97 7.51 0.82 -8.43
C GLY A 97 6.52 0.45 -7.31
N LEU A 98 6.76 -0.64 -6.60
CA LEU A 98 6.04 -1.04 -5.39
C LEU A 98 7.03 -1.55 -4.36
N PHE A 99 6.99 -0.98 -3.15
CA PHE A 99 7.83 -1.40 -2.04
C PHE A 99 7.00 -1.56 -0.76
N ILE A 100 7.22 -2.62 -0.01
CA ILE A 100 6.54 -2.89 1.25
C ILE A 100 7.59 -2.91 2.37
N LEU A 101 7.50 -1.92 3.27
CA LEU A 101 8.34 -1.83 4.46
C LEU A 101 7.63 -2.45 5.66
N SER A 102 8.13 -3.56 6.16
CA SER A 102 7.63 -4.24 7.34
C SER A 102 8.67 -4.28 8.46
N GLY A 103 8.21 -4.20 9.70
CA GLY A 103 9.09 -4.29 10.86
C GLY A 103 8.33 -4.09 12.17
N GLY A 104 8.87 -4.62 13.26
CA GLY A 104 8.31 -4.49 14.61
C GLY A 104 8.34 -3.05 15.14
N PRO A 105 7.75 -2.80 16.31
CA PRO A 105 7.88 -1.52 16.99
C PRO A 105 9.34 -1.23 17.34
N GLY A 106 9.78 0.02 17.18
CA GLY A 106 11.14 0.44 17.50
C GLY A 106 12.23 0.07 16.49
N THR A 107 11.90 -0.53 15.35
CA THR A 107 12.88 -0.88 14.30
C THR A 107 13.29 0.30 13.40
N GLY A 108 12.91 1.52 13.74
CA GLY A 108 13.27 2.71 12.97
C GLY A 108 12.52 2.90 11.66
N LYS A 109 11.34 2.27 11.47
CA LYS A 109 10.52 2.48 10.27
C LYS A 109 10.31 3.95 9.93
N THR A 110 10.00 4.78 10.92
CA THR A 110 9.82 6.21 10.74
C THR A 110 11.07 6.90 10.22
N THR A 111 12.25 6.53 10.72
CA THR A 111 13.54 7.04 10.24
C THR A 111 13.76 6.66 8.79
N THR A 112 13.47 5.40 8.43
CA THR A 112 13.55 4.91 7.04
C THR A 112 12.59 5.67 6.13
N ILE A 113 11.33 5.84 6.54
CA ILE A 113 10.32 6.61 5.79
C ILE A 113 10.77 8.06 5.59
N ASN A 114 11.30 8.70 6.63
CA ASN A 114 11.82 10.06 6.52
C ASN A 114 12.94 10.16 5.49
N MET A 115 13.86 9.20 5.46
CA MET A 115 14.92 9.18 4.48
C MET A 115 14.40 8.97 3.05
N ILE A 116 13.41 8.10 2.87
CA ILE A 116 12.70 7.90 1.59
C ILE A 116 12.08 9.22 1.12
N ILE A 117 11.35 9.91 1.98
CA ILE A 117 10.72 11.19 1.67
C ILE A 117 11.78 12.21 1.26
N ARG A 118 12.85 12.38 2.03
CA ARG A 118 13.93 13.34 1.75
C ARG A 118 14.64 13.03 0.43
N PHE A 119 14.81 11.75 0.10
CA PHE A 119 15.39 11.37 -1.17
C PHE A 119 14.49 11.82 -2.34
N PHE A 120 13.23 11.44 -2.34
CA PHE A 120 12.31 11.81 -3.43
C PHE A 120 12.02 13.32 -3.49
N GLU A 121 11.98 14.01 -2.36
CA GLU A 121 11.93 15.48 -2.29
C GLU A 121 13.14 16.10 -3.01
N SER A 122 14.35 15.54 -2.81
CA SER A 122 15.57 16.03 -3.47
C SER A 122 15.60 15.77 -4.98
N GLU A 123 14.76 14.85 -5.47
CA GLU A 123 14.53 14.61 -6.90
C GLU A 123 13.44 15.54 -7.48
N GLY A 124 12.80 16.36 -6.66
CA GLY A 124 11.71 17.24 -7.07
C GLY A 124 10.39 16.51 -7.35
N MET A 125 10.21 15.34 -6.74
CA MET A 125 9.00 14.52 -6.92
C MET A 125 7.87 14.98 -6.00
N ASP A 126 6.64 14.90 -6.49
CA ASP A 126 5.42 15.13 -5.72
C ASP A 126 5.07 13.92 -4.86
N ILE A 127 5.17 14.11 -3.53
CA ILE A 127 5.01 13.03 -2.55
C ILE A 127 3.70 13.22 -1.77
N PHE A 128 2.86 12.18 -1.77
CA PHE A 128 1.65 12.15 -0.96
C PHE A 128 1.76 11.12 0.15
N LEU A 129 1.43 11.56 1.38
CA LEU A 129 1.43 10.72 2.56
C LEU A 129 0.00 10.40 2.98
N ALA A 130 -0.29 9.14 3.25
CA ALA A 130 -1.60 8.71 3.70
C ALA A 130 -1.56 7.67 4.81
N ALA A 131 -2.66 7.57 5.56
CA ALA A 131 -2.88 6.53 6.55
C ALA A 131 -4.37 6.15 6.59
N PRO A 132 -4.75 4.95 7.08
CA PRO A 132 -6.14 4.51 7.16
C PRO A 132 -7.01 5.37 8.08
N THR A 133 -6.42 5.92 9.15
CA THR A 133 -7.14 6.68 10.18
C THR A 133 -6.60 8.09 10.35
N GLY A 134 -7.44 9.03 10.84
CA GLY A 134 -7.01 10.40 11.12
C GLY A 134 -5.93 10.47 12.20
N ARG A 135 -5.97 9.55 13.17
CA ARG A 135 -4.95 9.47 14.24
C ARG A 135 -3.60 9.03 13.69
N ALA A 136 -3.58 8.04 12.79
CA ALA A 136 -2.36 7.58 12.12
C ALA A 136 -1.81 8.67 11.20
N ALA A 137 -2.65 9.33 10.39
CA ALA A 137 -2.24 10.44 9.53
C ALA A 137 -1.62 11.60 10.34
N LYS A 138 -2.22 11.97 11.48
CA LYS A 138 -1.66 13.00 12.36
C LYS A 138 -0.29 12.61 12.91
N ARG A 139 -0.13 11.37 13.37
CA ARG A 139 1.17 10.84 13.84
C ARG A 139 2.23 10.86 12.72
N MET A 140 1.83 10.47 11.52
CA MET A 140 2.72 10.49 10.36
C MET A 140 3.17 11.91 10.05
N THR A 141 2.26 12.90 10.09
CA THR A 141 2.60 14.33 9.93
C THR A 141 3.58 14.81 11.01
N GLU A 142 3.31 14.49 12.27
CA GLU A 142 4.17 14.88 13.39
C GLU A 142 5.57 14.25 13.31
N ALA A 143 5.66 13.01 12.83
CA ALA A 143 6.90 12.25 12.73
C ALA A 143 7.75 12.61 11.49
N THR A 144 7.13 13.02 10.39
CA THR A 144 7.83 13.31 9.13
C THR A 144 8.00 14.79 8.85
N GLY A 145 7.13 15.63 9.43
CA GLY A 145 7.04 17.04 9.08
C GLY A 145 6.31 17.33 7.76
N PHE A 146 5.82 16.30 7.05
CA PHE A 146 5.03 16.41 5.82
C PHE A 146 3.55 16.17 6.11
N GLU A 147 2.67 16.90 5.43
CA GLU A 147 1.23 16.71 5.60
C GLU A 147 0.80 15.32 5.15
N ALA A 148 0.26 14.51 6.07
CA ALA A 148 -0.37 13.23 5.77
C ALA A 148 -1.89 13.35 5.87
N LYS A 149 -2.61 12.71 4.96
CA LYS A 149 -4.08 12.67 4.92
C LYS A 149 -4.59 11.27 5.22
N THR A 150 -5.87 11.14 5.56
CA THR A 150 -6.48 9.82 5.52
C THR A 150 -6.62 9.37 4.07
N ILE A 151 -6.57 8.05 3.81
CA ILE A 151 -6.78 7.49 2.47
C ILE A 151 -8.08 8.03 1.85
N HIS A 152 -9.16 8.11 2.64
CA HIS A 152 -10.45 8.66 2.19
C HIS A 152 -10.35 10.13 1.75
N ARG A 153 -9.60 10.96 2.49
CA ARG A 153 -9.39 12.37 2.12
C ARG A 153 -8.46 12.51 0.93
N LEU A 154 -7.44 11.67 0.83
CA LEU A 154 -6.52 11.67 -0.30
C LEU A 154 -7.24 11.31 -1.59
N LEU A 155 -8.15 10.33 -1.53
CA LEU A 155 -8.95 9.88 -2.67
C LEU A 155 -10.23 10.71 -2.89
N GLU A 156 -10.42 11.80 -2.12
CA GLU A 156 -11.54 12.73 -2.28
C GLU A 156 -12.88 12.01 -2.24
N LEU A 157 -13.13 11.26 -1.13
CA LEU A 157 -14.39 10.55 -0.92
C LEU A 157 -15.54 11.56 -0.81
N ASN A 158 -16.43 11.57 -1.79
CA ASN A 158 -17.66 12.34 -1.74
C ASN A 158 -18.68 11.69 -0.80
N SER A 159 -18.96 12.38 0.31
CA SER A 159 -20.01 12.00 1.26
C SER A 159 -21.40 12.57 0.91
N ALA A 160 -21.55 13.16 -0.28
CA ALA A 160 -22.85 13.58 -0.75
C ALA A 160 -23.71 12.34 -1.07
N LEU A 161 -24.39 11.84 -0.04
CA LEU A 161 -25.45 10.86 -0.16
C LEU A 161 -26.61 11.53 -0.90
N SER A 162 -26.76 11.29 -2.19
CA SER A 162 -28.07 11.38 -2.82
C SER A 162 -28.91 10.24 -2.25
N GLU A 163 -30.08 10.54 -1.73
CA GLU A 163 -30.99 9.61 -1.03
C GLU A 163 -31.37 8.37 -1.88
N ASP A 164 -31.05 8.35 -3.16
CA ASP A 164 -31.40 7.31 -4.13
C ASP A 164 -30.26 6.34 -4.50
N ASP A 165 -29.01 6.58 -4.12
CA ASP A 165 -27.88 5.74 -4.55
C ASP A 165 -27.26 4.98 -3.37
N THR A 166 -27.94 3.90 -3.02
CA THR A 166 -27.51 2.95 -2.01
C THR A 166 -26.16 2.31 -2.41
N ARG A 167 -25.08 2.63 -1.66
CA ARG A 167 -23.94 1.76 -1.39
C ARG A 167 -22.70 1.79 -2.28
N LYS A 168 -22.39 2.82 -3.03
CA LYS A 168 -21.02 2.95 -3.56
C LYS A 168 -20.41 4.24 -3.03
N ALA A 169 -19.41 4.09 -2.15
CA ALA A 169 -18.49 5.17 -1.84
C ALA A 169 -17.90 5.65 -3.17
N ASN A 170 -18.19 6.89 -3.56
CA ASN A 170 -17.73 7.43 -4.83
C ASN A 170 -16.47 8.25 -4.53
N PHE A 171 -15.31 7.70 -4.91
CA PHE A 171 -14.04 8.40 -4.85
C PHE A 171 -13.86 9.22 -6.12
N GLU A 172 -13.55 10.50 -6.01
CA GLU A 172 -13.23 11.35 -7.17
C GLU A 172 -11.91 10.94 -7.80
N ARG A 173 -10.93 10.51 -6.96
CA ARG A 173 -9.68 9.95 -7.44
C ARG A 173 -9.85 8.45 -7.69
N ASN A 174 -9.70 8.07 -8.95
CA ASN A 174 -9.92 6.70 -9.44
C ASN A 174 -9.09 6.47 -10.72
N GLN A 175 -9.34 5.38 -11.43
CA GLN A 175 -8.60 5.02 -12.65
C GLN A 175 -8.74 6.06 -13.79
N GLU A 176 -9.89 6.74 -13.86
CA GLU A 176 -10.16 7.78 -14.89
C GLU A 176 -9.64 9.16 -14.46
N ASN A 177 -9.48 9.37 -13.17
CA ASN A 177 -8.97 10.60 -12.56
C ASN A 177 -7.93 10.25 -11.48
N PRO A 178 -6.71 9.81 -11.85
CA PRO A 178 -5.70 9.36 -10.90
C PRO A 178 -5.16 10.52 -10.05
N LEU A 179 -4.46 10.17 -8.97
CA LEU A 179 -3.69 11.13 -8.20
C LEU A 179 -2.53 11.67 -9.05
N GLU A 180 -2.35 12.98 -9.02
CA GLU A 180 -1.18 13.64 -9.61
C GLU A 180 -0.02 13.58 -8.60
N ALA A 181 0.55 12.39 -8.42
CA ALA A 181 1.64 12.13 -7.49
C ALA A 181 2.67 11.21 -8.13
N ASP A 182 3.94 11.52 -7.89
CA ASP A 182 5.05 10.65 -8.29
C ASP A 182 5.25 9.52 -7.28
N VAL A 183 5.05 9.82 -5.99
CA VAL A 183 5.23 8.89 -4.89
C VAL A 183 4.06 8.95 -3.91
N VAL A 184 3.52 7.80 -3.56
CA VAL A 184 2.50 7.67 -2.51
C VAL A 184 3.03 6.75 -1.41
N ILE A 185 3.08 7.25 -0.18
CA ILE A 185 3.51 6.48 0.99
C ILE A 185 2.31 6.29 1.91
N ILE A 186 1.99 5.03 2.22
CA ILE A 186 0.87 4.68 3.11
C ILE A 186 1.43 3.96 4.33
N ASP A 187 1.12 4.46 5.52
CA ASP A 187 1.55 3.86 6.80
C ASP A 187 0.38 3.19 7.51
N GLU A 188 0.69 2.18 8.32
CA GLU A 188 -0.28 1.39 9.11
C GLU A 188 -1.35 0.65 8.26
N MET A 189 -0.99 0.08 7.10
CA MET A 189 -1.88 -0.78 6.30
C MET A 189 -1.93 -2.21 6.83
#